data_d3ed8dc140ae07aa6071661b411b3785
#
_entry.id   d3ed8dc140ae07aa6071661b411b3785
#
_cell.length_a   1.000
_cell.length_b   1.000
_cell.length_c   1.000
_cell.angle_alpha   90.00
_cell.angle_beta   90.00
_cell.angle_gamma   90.00
#
_symmetry.space_group_name_H-M   'P 1'
#
loop_
_entity.id
_entity.type
_entity.pdbx_description
1 polymer ?
#
loop_
_entity_poly.entity_id
_entity_poly.type
_entity_poly.pdbx_seq_one_letter_code
_entity_poly.pdbx_strand_id
1 'polypeptide(L)'
;MPEFHLSFRVGQLSDAETIAALSVQVFLATYASDGVRPDLANEAFAEYSTRRFAERLTESARTFLLVEKGTGLLGFAEVRHEPSSAPVAGHSGSELVRLYVQPQAQMQGAGRALLAQSERLARTYGANALWLAAWEGNANALGFYAHLGYADVGRATYVIQGQSFGNRILLKRLGSP
;
A
#
# COMPACT_ATOMS: atom_id res chain seq x y z
N MET A 1 -3.53 -13.03 -30.10
CA MET A 1 -3.89 -12.87 -28.66
C MET A 1 -3.86 -11.39 -28.36
N PRO A 2 -4.92 -10.75 -27.86
CA PRO A 2 -4.81 -9.36 -27.45
C PRO A 2 -3.74 -9.26 -26.35
N GLU A 3 -2.69 -8.48 -26.59
CA GLU A 3 -1.76 -8.08 -25.55
C GLU A 3 -2.54 -7.25 -24.53
N PHE A 4 -2.84 -7.83 -23.39
CA PHE A 4 -3.49 -7.12 -22.29
C PHE A 4 -2.45 -6.22 -21.63
N HIS A 5 -2.37 -4.99 -22.11
CA HIS A 5 -1.53 -3.98 -21.48
C HIS A 5 -2.09 -3.59 -20.11
N LEU A 6 -1.19 -3.50 -19.12
CA LEU A 6 -1.52 -2.87 -17.85
C LEU A 6 -1.70 -1.37 -18.07
N SER A 7 -2.80 -0.82 -17.61
CA SER A 7 -3.04 0.62 -17.57
C SER A 7 -2.91 1.16 -16.16
N PHE A 8 -2.45 2.39 -16.05
CA PHE A 8 -2.25 3.07 -14.76
C PHE A 8 -2.98 4.40 -14.77
N ARG A 9 -3.67 4.71 -13.67
CA ARG A 9 -4.34 6.00 -13.49
C ARG A 9 -4.45 6.40 -12.04
N VAL A 10 -4.80 7.65 -11.80
CA VAL A 10 -5.15 8.14 -10.46
C VAL A 10 -6.57 7.68 -10.12
N GLY A 11 -6.75 7.27 -8.87
CA GLY A 11 -8.05 6.86 -8.32
C GLY A 11 -8.99 8.05 -8.17
N GLN A 12 -10.26 7.79 -8.39
CA GLN A 12 -11.36 8.74 -8.26
C GLN A 12 -12.36 8.26 -7.22
N LEU A 13 -13.26 9.14 -6.78
CA LEU A 13 -14.29 8.80 -5.78
C LEU A 13 -15.13 7.58 -6.19
N SER A 14 -15.41 7.42 -7.48
CA SER A 14 -16.13 6.27 -8.03
C SER A 14 -15.42 4.93 -7.87
N ASP A 15 -14.12 4.93 -7.55
CA ASP A 15 -13.32 3.71 -7.35
C ASP A 15 -13.40 3.16 -5.92
N ALA A 16 -14.04 3.88 -5.00
CA ALA A 16 -14.04 3.56 -3.57
C ALA A 16 -14.52 2.13 -3.28
N GLU A 17 -15.57 1.67 -3.97
CA GLU A 17 -16.12 0.32 -3.77
C GLU A 17 -15.16 -0.77 -4.30
N THR A 18 -14.58 -0.56 -5.47
CA THR A 18 -13.64 -1.51 -6.08
C THR A 18 -12.34 -1.61 -5.30
N ILE A 19 -11.82 -0.46 -4.81
CA ILE A 19 -10.66 -0.40 -3.92
C ILE A 19 -10.95 -1.12 -2.60
N ALA A 20 -12.14 -0.92 -2.02
CA ALA A 20 -12.56 -1.58 -0.80
C ALA A 20 -12.61 -3.11 -0.96
N ALA A 21 -13.24 -3.59 -2.03
CA ALA A 21 -13.34 -5.02 -2.32
C ALA A 21 -11.95 -5.67 -2.50
N LEU A 22 -11.06 -5.04 -3.27
CA LEU A 22 -9.70 -5.53 -3.45
C LEU A 22 -8.91 -5.51 -2.13
N SER A 23 -9.10 -4.50 -1.30
CA SER A 23 -8.43 -4.39 -0.01
C SER A 23 -8.82 -5.51 0.95
N VAL A 24 -10.10 -5.84 1.03
CA VAL A 24 -10.59 -6.98 1.82
C VAL A 24 -9.96 -8.29 1.31
N GLN A 25 -9.94 -8.50 0.00
CA GLN A 25 -9.34 -9.70 -0.59
C GLN A 25 -7.86 -9.83 -0.22
N VAL A 26 -7.07 -8.77 -0.40
CA VAL A 26 -5.62 -8.79 -0.11
C VAL A 26 -5.36 -8.94 1.38
N PHE A 27 -6.12 -8.25 2.23
CA PHE A 27 -5.99 -8.34 3.68
C PHE A 27 -6.24 -9.77 4.17
N LEU A 28 -7.35 -10.38 3.75
CA LEU A 28 -7.67 -11.75 4.16
C LEU A 28 -6.67 -12.77 3.60
N ALA A 29 -6.19 -12.60 2.37
CA ALA A 29 -5.15 -13.45 1.82
C ALA A 29 -3.82 -13.35 2.58
N THR A 30 -3.54 -12.21 3.22
CA THR A 30 -2.30 -12.00 3.98
C THR A 30 -2.41 -12.51 5.42
N TYR A 31 -3.53 -12.27 6.10
CA TYR A 31 -3.65 -12.47 7.54
C TYR A 31 -4.54 -13.65 7.95
N ALA A 32 -5.29 -14.23 7.01
CA ALA A 32 -6.23 -15.32 7.28
C ALA A 32 -5.84 -16.64 6.60
N SER A 33 -4.53 -16.96 6.54
CA SER A 33 -4.01 -18.20 5.93
C SER A 33 -4.64 -19.45 6.54
N ASP A 34 -4.92 -19.41 7.85
CA ASP A 34 -5.49 -20.54 8.62
C ASP A 34 -7.00 -20.42 8.83
N GLY A 35 -7.64 -19.56 8.03
CA GLY A 35 -9.08 -19.31 8.10
C GLY A 35 -9.43 -17.91 8.62
N VAL A 36 -10.64 -17.46 8.27
CA VAL A 36 -11.13 -16.12 8.66
C VAL A 36 -11.69 -16.18 10.08
N ARG A 37 -10.96 -15.63 11.03
CA ARG A 37 -11.43 -15.44 12.41
C ARG A 37 -12.34 -14.22 12.53
N PRO A 38 -13.22 -14.17 13.57
CA PRO A 38 -14.13 -13.03 13.77
C PRO A 38 -13.43 -11.67 13.91
N ASP A 39 -12.26 -11.63 14.57
CA ASP A 39 -11.43 -10.40 14.71
C ASP A 39 -10.95 -9.88 13.35
N LEU A 40 -10.46 -10.77 12.47
CA LEU A 40 -10.03 -10.41 11.12
C LEU A 40 -11.21 -9.99 10.23
N ALA A 41 -12.35 -10.64 10.35
CA ALA A 41 -13.55 -10.23 9.62
C ALA A 41 -14.03 -8.84 10.05
N ASN A 42 -14.07 -8.57 11.35
CA ASN A 42 -14.43 -7.26 11.89
C ASN A 42 -13.48 -6.17 11.40
N GLU A 43 -12.16 -6.42 11.45
CA GLU A 43 -11.16 -5.49 10.95
C GLU A 43 -11.31 -5.23 9.44
N ALA A 44 -11.48 -6.32 8.66
CA ALA A 44 -11.66 -6.21 7.22
C ALA A 44 -12.84 -5.30 6.84
N PHE A 45 -13.99 -5.47 7.46
CA PHE A 45 -15.17 -4.66 7.15
C PHE A 45 -15.14 -3.26 7.76
N ALA A 46 -14.50 -3.08 8.91
CA ALA A 46 -14.38 -1.76 9.53
C ALA A 46 -13.36 -0.88 8.81
N GLU A 47 -12.16 -1.40 8.55
CA GLU A 47 -11.05 -0.63 7.99
C GLU A 47 -11.17 -0.46 6.47
N TYR A 48 -11.64 -1.48 5.75
CA TYR A 48 -11.69 -1.49 4.29
C TYR A 48 -13.11 -1.26 3.75
N SER A 49 -13.94 -0.47 4.46
CA SER A 49 -15.27 -0.11 3.97
C SER A 49 -15.20 0.90 2.82
N THR A 50 -16.18 0.82 1.91
CA THR A 50 -16.36 1.80 0.82
C THR A 50 -16.39 3.24 1.34
N ARG A 51 -17.07 3.49 2.47
CA ARG A 51 -17.15 4.82 3.10
C ARG A 51 -15.75 5.35 3.45
N ARG A 52 -14.89 4.54 4.08
CA ARG A 52 -13.55 4.97 4.46
C ARG A 52 -12.67 5.27 3.23
N PHE A 53 -12.79 4.50 2.17
CA PHE A 53 -12.06 4.80 0.94
C PHE A 53 -12.60 6.02 0.23
N ALA A 54 -13.92 6.25 0.24
CA ALA A 54 -14.50 7.48 -0.28
C ALA A 54 -13.98 8.72 0.46
N GLU A 55 -13.92 8.67 1.80
CA GLU A 55 -13.34 9.73 2.63
C GLU A 55 -11.87 9.97 2.25
N ARG A 56 -11.04 8.92 2.20
CA ARG A 56 -9.60 9.02 1.86
C ARG A 56 -9.34 9.51 0.45
N LEU A 57 -10.16 9.14 -0.52
CA LEU A 57 -10.05 9.59 -1.91
C LEU A 57 -10.32 11.09 -2.09
N THR A 58 -10.98 11.73 -1.14
CA THR A 58 -11.22 13.18 -1.13
C THR A 58 -10.16 13.97 -0.36
N GLU A 59 -9.23 13.31 0.33
CA GLU A 59 -8.15 13.98 1.06
C GLU A 59 -7.09 14.50 0.09
N SER A 60 -6.85 15.80 0.07
CA SER A 60 -5.84 16.44 -0.82
C SER A 60 -4.41 15.96 -0.55
N ALA A 61 -4.12 15.50 0.67
CA ALA A 61 -2.83 14.96 1.07
C ALA A 61 -2.59 13.51 0.62
N ARG A 62 -3.54 12.88 -0.08
CA ARG A 62 -3.46 11.49 -0.52
C ARG A 62 -3.66 11.35 -2.02
N THR A 63 -2.98 10.39 -2.60
CA THR A 63 -3.25 9.93 -3.96
C THR A 63 -3.31 8.41 -3.99
N PHE A 64 -4.30 7.90 -4.69
CA PHE A 64 -4.41 6.50 -5.04
C PHE A 64 -3.93 6.32 -6.48
N LEU A 65 -2.95 5.47 -6.69
CA LEU A 65 -2.50 5.04 -8.02
C LEU A 65 -3.08 3.65 -8.28
N LEU A 66 -3.82 3.50 -9.36
CA LEU A 66 -4.48 2.25 -9.71
C LEU A 66 -3.75 1.57 -10.87
N VAL A 67 -3.70 0.25 -10.87
CA VAL A 67 -3.29 -0.57 -12.00
C VAL A 67 -4.44 -1.49 -12.42
N GLU A 68 -4.75 -1.48 -13.71
CA GLU A 68 -5.91 -2.17 -14.29
C GLU A 68 -5.50 -3.04 -15.46
N LYS A 69 -6.32 -4.07 -15.70
CA LYS A 69 -6.29 -4.90 -16.92
C LYS A 69 -7.70 -4.92 -17.51
N GLY A 70 -7.87 -4.26 -18.64
CA GLY A 70 -9.20 -3.97 -19.18
C GLY A 70 -9.97 -3.08 -18.19
N THR A 71 -11.11 -3.55 -17.70
CA THR A 71 -11.94 -2.86 -16.70
C THR A 71 -11.72 -3.36 -15.28
N GLY A 72 -10.80 -4.30 -15.08
CA GLY A 72 -10.56 -4.93 -13.79
C GLY A 72 -9.41 -4.29 -13.02
N LEU A 73 -9.66 -3.89 -11.78
CA LEU A 73 -8.63 -3.40 -10.86
C LEU A 73 -7.76 -4.57 -10.40
N LEU A 74 -6.46 -4.53 -10.71
CA LEU A 74 -5.49 -5.53 -10.27
C LEU A 74 -4.76 -5.14 -9.00
N GLY A 75 -4.66 -3.85 -8.72
CA GLY A 75 -3.94 -3.37 -7.55
C GLY A 75 -3.97 -1.86 -7.45
N PHE A 76 -3.54 -1.36 -6.30
CA PHE A 76 -3.38 0.07 -6.06
C PHE A 76 -2.26 0.38 -5.07
N ALA A 77 -1.75 1.61 -5.14
CA ALA A 77 -0.91 2.22 -4.12
C ALA A 77 -1.62 3.43 -3.52
N GLU A 78 -1.63 3.55 -2.21
CA GLU A 78 -2.07 4.73 -1.48
C GLU A 78 -0.85 5.47 -0.95
N VAL A 79 -0.62 6.69 -1.42
CA VAL A 79 0.51 7.54 -1.02
C VAL A 79 -0.01 8.77 -0.29
N ARG A 80 0.53 9.03 0.90
CA ARG A 80 0.31 10.27 1.64
C ARG A 80 1.50 11.21 1.42
N HIS A 81 1.21 12.42 0.90
CA HIS A 81 2.25 13.35 0.43
C HIS A 81 2.81 14.23 1.52
N GLU A 82 1.98 14.62 2.49
CA GLU A 82 2.46 15.47 3.57
C GLU A 82 3.66 14.82 4.23
N PRO A 83 4.76 15.59 4.42
CA PRO A 83 5.92 15.08 5.12
C PRO A 83 5.48 14.56 6.49
N SER A 84 5.45 13.26 6.63
CA SER A 84 5.16 12.61 7.91
C SER A 84 6.45 12.02 8.45
N SER A 85 6.65 12.19 9.75
CA SER A 85 7.71 11.47 10.43
C SER A 85 7.38 9.99 10.41
N ALA A 86 8.33 9.17 9.93
CA ALA A 86 8.25 7.75 10.18
C ALA A 86 8.24 7.51 11.70
N PRO A 87 7.62 6.44 12.19
CA PRO A 87 7.62 6.13 13.62
C PRO A 87 9.00 5.66 14.14
N VAL A 88 10.06 6.14 13.49
CA VAL A 88 11.48 5.94 13.83
C VAL A 88 12.16 7.30 13.77
N ALA A 89 12.84 7.68 14.84
CA ALA A 89 13.46 8.99 14.95
C ALA A 89 14.45 9.29 13.82
N GLY A 90 14.42 10.54 13.33
CA GLY A 90 15.33 11.01 12.27
C GLY A 90 14.94 10.64 10.85
N HIS A 91 13.79 10.00 10.66
CA HIS A 91 13.28 9.62 9.34
C HIS A 91 11.95 10.31 9.04
N SER A 92 11.85 10.90 7.86
CA SER A 92 10.63 11.55 7.35
C SER A 92 10.56 11.43 5.84
N GLY A 93 9.39 11.65 5.28
CA GLY A 93 9.14 11.60 3.83
C GLY A 93 7.67 11.39 3.53
N SER A 94 7.34 11.17 2.26
CA SER A 94 6.02 10.65 1.90
C SER A 94 5.86 9.23 2.43
N GLU A 95 4.62 8.86 2.76
CA GLU A 95 4.31 7.51 3.23
C GLU A 95 3.59 6.71 2.15
N LEU A 96 4.09 5.54 1.85
CA LEU A 96 3.34 4.51 1.14
C LEU A 96 2.46 3.77 2.16
N VAL A 97 1.21 4.22 2.28
CA VAL A 97 0.27 3.69 3.28
C VAL A 97 -0.16 2.26 2.94
N ARG A 98 -0.38 1.99 1.63
CA ARG A 98 -0.76 0.67 1.11
C ARG A 98 -0.15 0.45 -0.28
N LEU A 99 0.24 -0.79 -0.53
CA LEU A 99 0.56 -1.31 -1.85
C LEU A 99 -0.10 -2.69 -1.96
N TYR A 100 -1.27 -2.72 -2.56
CA TYR A 100 -2.08 -3.92 -2.66
C TYR A 100 -2.19 -4.37 -4.10
N VAL A 101 -1.88 -5.64 -4.35
CA VAL A 101 -2.03 -6.31 -5.64
C VAL A 101 -2.77 -7.62 -5.41
N GLN A 102 -3.78 -7.87 -6.23
CA GLN A 102 -4.52 -9.15 -6.19
C GLN A 102 -3.55 -10.33 -6.16
N PRO A 103 -3.79 -11.35 -5.32
CA PRO A 103 -2.91 -12.52 -5.26
C PRO A 103 -2.61 -13.15 -6.63
N GLN A 104 -3.63 -13.24 -7.50
CA GLN A 104 -3.52 -13.81 -8.84
C GLN A 104 -2.71 -12.94 -9.82
N ALA A 105 -2.57 -11.64 -9.52
CA ALA A 105 -1.82 -10.67 -10.34
C ALA A 105 -0.41 -10.38 -9.79
N GLN A 106 -0.05 -11.00 -8.68
CA GLN A 106 1.31 -10.89 -8.13
C GLN A 106 2.34 -11.53 -9.08
N MET A 107 3.60 -11.14 -8.93
CA MET A 107 4.73 -11.59 -9.78
C MET A 107 4.64 -11.20 -11.26
N GLN A 108 3.63 -10.43 -11.68
CA GLN A 108 3.45 -9.93 -13.04
C GLN A 108 3.97 -8.48 -13.23
N GLY A 109 4.74 -7.96 -12.29
CA GLY A 109 5.34 -6.63 -12.36
C GLY A 109 4.44 -5.47 -11.89
N ALA A 110 3.14 -5.68 -11.64
CA ALA A 110 2.20 -4.64 -11.24
C ALA A 110 2.63 -3.91 -9.96
N GLY A 111 3.01 -4.64 -8.92
CA GLY A 111 3.48 -4.07 -7.65
C GLY A 111 4.75 -3.23 -7.81
N ARG A 112 5.72 -3.71 -8.62
CA ARG A 112 6.95 -2.97 -8.93
C ARG A 112 6.65 -1.67 -9.67
N ALA A 113 5.75 -1.71 -10.63
CA ALA A 113 5.36 -0.54 -11.41
C ALA A 113 4.61 0.49 -10.55
N LEU A 114 3.66 0.05 -9.70
CA LEU A 114 2.97 0.92 -8.74
C LEU A 114 3.96 1.58 -7.77
N LEU A 115 4.93 0.83 -7.24
CA LEU A 115 5.93 1.37 -6.33
C LEU A 115 6.81 2.42 -7.03
N ALA A 116 7.25 2.15 -8.25
CA ALA A 116 8.03 3.11 -9.04
C ALA A 116 7.24 4.40 -9.34
N GLN A 117 5.93 4.29 -9.59
CA GLN A 117 5.06 5.46 -9.76
C GLN A 117 4.86 6.22 -8.44
N SER A 118 4.74 5.51 -7.31
CA SER A 118 4.65 6.12 -5.97
C SER A 118 5.91 6.91 -5.62
N GLU A 119 7.10 6.38 -5.96
CA GLU A 119 8.36 7.09 -5.81
C GLU A 119 8.45 8.36 -6.67
N ARG A 120 7.99 8.30 -7.93
CA ARG A 120 7.91 9.49 -8.79
C ARG A 120 6.94 10.52 -8.24
N LEU A 121 5.76 10.07 -7.82
CA LEU A 121 4.75 10.93 -7.22
C LEU A 121 5.29 11.62 -5.95
N ALA A 122 5.95 10.90 -5.05
CA ALA A 122 6.56 11.47 -3.86
C ALA A 122 7.55 12.61 -4.21
N ARG A 123 8.39 12.41 -5.25
CA ARG A 123 9.30 13.47 -5.74
C ARG A 123 8.55 14.70 -6.25
N THR A 124 7.44 14.55 -6.97
CA THR A 124 6.66 15.71 -7.47
C THR A 124 6.07 16.53 -6.34
N TYR A 125 5.87 15.93 -5.16
CA TYR A 125 5.46 16.62 -3.94
C TYR A 125 6.65 17.07 -3.06
N GLY A 126 7.88 17.01 -3.59
CA GLY A 126 9.07 17.51 -2.92
C GLY A 126 9.64 16.57 -1.85
N ALA A 127 9.17 15.33 -1.76
CA ALA A 127 9.71 14.38 -0.80
C ALA A 127 11.08 13.84 -1.26
N ASN A 128 12.03 13.77 -0.33
CA ASN A 128 13.35 13.19 -0.55
C ASN A 128 13.44 11.72 -0.12
N ALA A 129 12.36 11.17 0.41
CA ALA A 129 12.25 9.77 0.81
C ALA A 129 10.79 9.27 0.69
N LEU A 130 10.66 7.98 0.44
CA LEU A 130 9.40 7.24 0.60
C LEU A 130 9.62 6.18 1.68
N TRP A 131 8.74 6.16 2.68
CA TRP A 131 8.79 5.16 3.75
C TRP A 131 7.46 4.41 3.87
N LEU A 132 7.51 3.24 4.48
CA LEU A 132 6.35 2.38 4.71
C LEU A 132 6.54 1.55 5.98
N ALA A 133 5.44 1.04 6.49
CA ALA A 133 5.44 0.03 7.54
C ALA A 133 4.95 -1.31 6.95
N ALA A 134 5.72 -2.37 7.15
CA ALA A 134 5.36 -3.71 6.72
C ALA A 134 5.40 -4.69 7.90
N TRP A 135 4.36 -5.53 7.99
CA TRP A 135 4.27 -6.55 9.03
C TRP A 135 5.46 -7.52 8.98
N GLU A 136 6.07 -7.79 10.14
CA GLU A 136 7.25 -8.67 10.23
C GLU A 136 6.98 -10.10 9.76
N GLY A 137 5.73 -10.58 9.88
CA GLY A 137 5.32 -11.89 9.39
C GLY A 137 5.19 -12.00 7.87
N ASN A 138 5.20 -10.88 7.14
CA ASN A 138 5.09 -10.87 5.67
C ASN A 138 6.48 -10.90 5.01
N ALA A 139 7.15 -12.04 5.05
CA ALA A 139 8.49 -12.22 4.48
C ALA A 139 8.55 -11.87 2.98
N ASN A 140 7.48 -12.14 2.23
CA ASN A 140 7.41 -11.82 0.81
C ASN A 140 7.44 -10.31 0.56
N ALA A 141 6.66 -9.54 1.32
CA ALA A 141 6.68 -8.08 1.22
C ALA A 141 8.02 -7.50 1.65
N LEU A 142 8.60 -7.97 2.76
CA LEU A 142 9.92 -7.51 3.21
C LEU A 142 11.00 -7.77 2.17
N GLY A 143 11.04 -8.97 1.58
CA GLY A 143 11.96 -9.31 0.51
C GLY A 143 11.75 -8.46 -0.75
N PHE A 144 10.50 -8.21 -1.12
CA PHE A 144 10.16 -7.35 -2.26
C PHE A 144 10.72 -5.93 -2.10
N TYR A 145 10.49 -5.29 -0.96
CA TYR A 145 10.98 -3.94 -0.71
C TYR A 145 12.50 -3.89 -0.59
N ALA A 146 13.13 -4.86 0.10
CA ALA A 146 14.59 -4.95 0.20
C ALA A 146 15.24 -5.06 -1.19
N HIS A 147 14.70 -5.91 -2.07
CA HIS A 147 15.17 -6.05 -3.46
C HIS A 147 15.06 -4.75 -4.28
N LEU A 148 14.10 -3.88 -3.94
CA LEU A 148 13.90 -2.59 -4.60
C LEU A 148 14.61 -1.42 -3.92
N GLY A 149 15.53 -1.72 -2.98
CA GLY A 149 16.44 -0.75 -2.37
C GLY A 149 15.87 0.00 -1.17
N TYR A 150 14.83 -0.54 -0.52
CA TYR A 150 14.34 -0.04 0.76
C TYR A 150 15.20 -0.59 1.88
N ALA A 151 15.74 0.30 2.69
CA ALA A 151 16.50 -0.04 3.89
C ALA A 151 15.54 -0.21 5.07
N ASP A 152 15.81 -1.19 5.90
CA ASP A 152 15.16 -1.35 7.19
C ASP A 152 15.78 -0.35 8.18
N VAL A 153 14.98 0.60 8.64
CA VAL A 153 15.42 1.69 9.52
C VAL A 153 14.90 1.53 10.95
N GLY A 154 14.10 0.50 11.23
CA GLY A 154 13.64 0.22 12.57
C GLY A 154 12.32 -0.53 12.68
N ARG A 155 11.77 -0.52 13.88
CA ARG A 155 10.53 -1.24 14.22
C ARG A 155 9.50 -0.30 14.80
N ALA A 156 8.23 -0.60 14.53
CA ALA A 156 7.09 -0.01 15.20
C ALA A 156 6.08 -1.09 15.56
N THR A 157 5.33 -0.86 16.62
CA THR A 157 4.26 -1.77 17.03
C THR A 157 2.93 -1.14 16.69
N TYR A 158 2.09 -1.89 16.01
CA TYR A 158 0.70 -1.51 15.73
C TYR A 158 -0.24 -2.43 16.53
N VAL A 159 -1.28 -1.84 17.06
CA VAL A 159 -2.30 -2.58 17.82
C VAL A 159 -3.56 -2.65 16.97
N ILE A 160 -4.00 -3.86 16.67
CA ILE A 160 -5.26 -4.14 15.99
C ILE A 160 -6.11 -4.94 16.96
N GLN A 161 -7.26 -4.40 17.37
CA GLN A 161 -8.21 -5.05 18.27
C GLN A 161 -7.56 -5.65 19.54
N GLY A 162 -6.62 -4.92 20.15
CA GLY A 162 -5.91 -5.34 21.36
C GLY A 162 -4.75 -6.31 21.13
N GLN A 163 -4.51 -6.77 19.90
CA GLN A 163 -3.33 -7.56 19.55
C GLN A 163 -2.23 -6.66 18.99
N SER A 164 -1.01 -6.88 19.44
CA SER A 164 0.18 -6.16 18.98
C SER A 164 0.82 -6.86 17.80
N PHE A 165 1.06 -6.12 16.74
CA PHE A 165 1.77 -6.59 15.54
C PHE A 165 3.05 -5.80 15.37
N GLY A 166 4.18 -6.51 15.28
CA GLY A 166 5.47 -5.90 14.95
C GLY A 166 5.53 -5.56 13.47
N ASN A 167 5.90 -4.32 13.16
CA ASN A 167 6.15 -3.87 11.81
C ASN A 167 7.59 -3.39 11.65
N ARG A 168 8.17 -3.68 10.49
CA ARG A 168 9.44 -3.09 10.06
C ARG A 168 9.14 -1.77 9.36
N ILE A 169 9.92 -0.76 9.67
CA ILE A 169 9.87 0.53 8.98
C ILE A 169 10.94 0.50 7.90
N LEU A 170 10.48 0.56 6.66
CA LEU A 170 11.31 0.51 5.48
C LEU A 170 11.34 1.88 4.81
N LEU A 171 12.50 2.34 4.39
CA LEU A 171 12.68 3.66 3.81
C LEU A 171 13.63 3.59 2.61
N LYS A 172 13.27 4.30 1.56
CA LYS A 172 14.16 4.55 0.41
C LYS A 172 14.35 6.04 0.21
N ARG A 173 15.60 6.49 0.15
CA ARG A 173 15.91 7.85 -0.25
C ARG A 173 15.67 8.00 -1.75
N LEU A 174 14.93 9.03 -2.08
CA LEU A 174 14.64 9.40 -3.46
C LEU A 174 15.66 10.46 -3.82
N GLY A 175 16.56 10.20 -4.77
CA GLY A 175 17.49 11.22 -5.24
C GLY A 175 16.77 12.52 -5.61
N SER A 176 17.50 13.63 -5.63
CA SER A 176 16.95 14.93 -6.08
C SER A 176 16.30 14.78 -7.45
N PRO A 177 15.23 15.52 -7.74
CA PRO A 177 14.54 15.49 -9.03
C PRO A 177 15.47 15.88 -10.17
#